data_aeba5b46b65048a471eb6f24dccccc2e
#
_entry.id   aeba5b46b65048a471eb6f24dccccc2e
#
_cell.length_a   1.000
_cell.length_b   1.000
_cell.length_c   1.000
_cell.angle_alpha   90.00
_cell.angle_beta   90.00
_cell.angle_gamma   90.00
#
_symmetry.space_group_name_H-M   'P 1'
#
loop_
_entity.id
_entity.type
_entity.pdbx_description
1 polymer ?
#
loop_
_entity_poly.entity_id
_entity_poly.type
_entity_poly.pdbx_seq_one_letter_code
_entity_poly.pdbx_strand_id
1 'polypeptide(L)'
;EVWRWNGSTWTKIGGDSLNSSWGANYERVSSVAVLDGQLYIGLGASPGDAEVWRWNGTTWAKIGGDTLASSWDSTFEQVEYLMSFNNKIYAGLGNTTDDAEVWEFNGTTWAKIGGDGVNDSWVSGTYETVKTLSTFGGEIYAGLGNSTGDGEVWKYNGTVWTKVGGNSVNGSWGN
;
A
#
# COMPACT_ATOMS: atom_id res chain seq x y z
N GLU A 1 0.27 -11.73 12.44
CA GLU A 1 1.42 -12.63 12.41
C GLU A 1 1.80 -13.02 10.98
N VAL A 2 3.08 -13.36 10.76
CA VAL A 2 3.56 -13.96 9.51
C VAL A 2 4.18 -15.31 9.80
N TRP A 3 3.76 -16.32 9.04
CA TRP A 3 4.24 -17.69 9.12
C TRP A 3 4.85 -18.12 7.78
N ARG A 4 5.95 -18.86 7.86
CA ARG A 4 6.65 -19.42 6.69
C ARG A 4 6.43 -20.92 6.62
N TRP A 5 6.03 -21.42 5.45
CA TRP A 5 5.95 -22.84 5.10
C TRP A 5 7.23 -23.31 4.42
N ASN A 6 7.84 -24.38 4.88
CA ASN A 6 9.06 -24.92 4.30
C ASN A 6 8.86 -26.19 3.45
N GLY A 7 7.59 -26.55 3.18
CA GLY A 7 7.21 -27.77 2.49
C GLY A 7 6.71 -28.89 3.43
N SER A 8 6.96 -28.79 4.75
CA SER A 8 6.54 -29.79 5.74
C SER A 8 5.98 -29.19 7.04
N THR A 9 6.49 -28.02 7.46
CA THR A 9 6.10 -27.38 8.73
C THR A 9 5.94 -25.88 8.55
N TRP A 10 5.04 -25.30 9.34
CA TRP A 10 4.91 -23.85 9.49
C TRP A 10 5.80 -23.35 10.63
N THR A 11 6.47 -22.23 10.41
CA THR A 11 7.28 -21.55 11.42
C THR A 11 6.88 -20.09 11.46
N LYS A 12 6.53 -19.57 12.64
CA LYS A 12 6.28 -18.15 12.83
C LYS A 12 7.58 -17.38 12.64
N ILE A 13 7.56 -16.34 11.82
CA ILE A 13 8.71 -15.49 11.53
C ILE A 13 8.49 -14.02 11.89
N GLY A 14 7.24 -13.58 12.16
CA GLY A 14 6.93 -12.19 12.53
C GLY A 14 5.63 -12.05 13.32
N GLY A 15 5.52 -10.96 14.06
CA GLY A 15 4.47 -10.66 15.02
C GLY A 15 4.93 -10.89 16.46
N ASP A 16 4.30 -10.22 17.40
CA ASP A 16 4.60 -10.29 18.85
C ASP A 16 6.07 -10.02 19.19
N SER A 17 6.67 -9.03 18.48
CA SER A 17 8.08 -8.66 18.61
C SER A 17 9.10 -9.76 18.25
N LEU A 18 8.66 -10.88 17.69
CA LEU A 18 9.54 -11.95 17.24
C LEU A 18 10.44 -11.48 16.10
N ASN A 19 11.75 -11.75 16.21
CA ASN A 19 12.75 -11.34 15.21
C ASN A 19 12.74 -9.81 14.95
N SER A 20 12.52 -9.02 15.99
CA SER A 20 12.40 -7.55 15.94
C SER A 20 11.21 -7.05 15.11
N SER A 21 10.15 -7.82 14.97
CA SER A 21 8.90 -7.42 14.30
C SER A 21 8.06 -6.49 15.19
N TRP A 22 6.92 -6.08 14.66
CA TRP A 22 5.89 -5.29 15.36
C TRP A 22 5.34 -6.01 16.61
N GLY A 23 4.76 -5.23 17.52
CA GLY A 23 4.18 -5.72 18.77
C GLY A 23 2.85 -6.45 18.59
N ALA A 24 2.31 -6.96 19.68
CA ALA A 24 1.06 -7.75 19.71
C ALA A 24 -0.21 -6.92 19.49
N ASN A 25 -0.12 -5.60 19.49
CA ASN A 25 -1.26 -4.69 19.34
C ASN A 25 -1.70 -4.48 17.88
N TYR A 26 -0.93 -4.92 16.90
CA TYR A 26 -1.32 -4.83 15.49
C TYR A 26 -2.29 -5.95 15.11
N GLU A 27 -3.42 -5.56 14.52
CA GLU A 27 -4.53 -6.49 14.29
C GLU A 27 -4.32 -7.36 13.05
N ARG A 28 -3.72 -6.82 11.98
CA ARG A 28 -3.56 -7.59 10.74
C ARG A 28 -2.32 -7.23 9.91
N VAL A 29 -1.88 -8.22 9.16
CA VAL A 29 -1.06 -8.07 7.96
C VAL A 29 -2.03 -8.00 6.78
N SER A 30 -2.12 -6.86 6.13
CA SER A 30 -3.09 -6.60 5.05
C SER A 30 -2.55 -6.98 3.68
N SER A 31 -1.25 -6.82 3.48
CA SER A 31 -0.63 -7.05 2.18
C SER A 31 0.80 -7.58 2.29
N VAL A 32 1.25 -8.25 1.23
CA VAL A 32 2.58 -8.85 1.14
C VAL A 32 3.14 -8.61 -0.26
N ALA A 33 4.40 -8.20 -0.35
CA ALA A 33 5.15 -8.08 -1.60
C ALA A 33 6.57 -8.64 -1.46
N VAL A 34 7.20 -8.98 -2.56
CA VAL A 34 8.59 -9.45 -2.59
C VAL A 34 9.39 -8.59 -3.57
N LEU A 35 10.55 -8.13 -3.14
CA LEU A 35 11.53 -7.42 -3.98
C LEU A 35 12.94 -7.83 -3.56
N ASP A 36 13.77 -8.18 -4.54
CA ASP A 36 15.18 -8.58 -4.34
C ASP A 36 15.37 -9.66 -3.25
N GLY A 37 14.46 -10.65 -3.21
CA GLY A 37 14.51 -11.74 -2.23
C GLY A 37 14.14 -11.34 -0.80
N GLN A 38 13.72 -10.11 -0.57
CA GLN A 38 13.21 -9.62 0.70
C GLN A 38 11.69 -9.61 0.70
N LEU A 39 11.09 -9.90 1.86
CA LEU A 39 9.66 -9.86 2.05
C LEU A 39 9.26 -8.51 2.64
N TYR A 40 8.25 -7.90 2.07
CA TYR A 40 7.64 -6.66 2.54
C TYR A 40 6.21 -6.94 2.96
N ILE A 41 5.78 -6.38 4.08
CA ILE A 41 4.40 -6.49 4.53
C ILE A 41 3.84 -5.12 4.87
N GLY A 42 2.54 -4.95 4.60
CA GLY A 42 1.74 -3.83 5.06
C GLY A 42 0.91 -4.23 6.28
N LEU A 43 0.86 -3.35 7.26
CA LEU A 43 0.05 -3.50 8.47
C LEU A 43 -1.08 -2.49 8.48
N GLY A 44 -2.00 -2.69 9.39
CA GLY A 44 -2.99 -1.70 9.77
C GLY A 44 -4.35 -2.28 10.11
N ALA A 45 -5.07 -1.53 10.89
CA ALA A 45 -6.51 -1.63 11.15
C ALA A 45 -6.99 -0.45 12.01
N SER A 46 -6.08 0.28 12.65
CA SER A 46 -6.37 1.42 13.53
C SER A 46 -5.47 2.60 13.22
N PRO A 47 -5.84 3.84 13.63
CA PRO A 47 -4.99 5.01 13.44
C PRO A 47 -3.58 4.80 13.99
N GLY A 48 -2.57 5.10 13.17
CA GLY A 48 -1.17 4.88 13.48
C GLY A 48 -0.63 3.49 13.13
N ASP A 49 -1.49 2.57 12.68
CA ASP A 49 -1.07 1.21 12.35
C ASP A 49 -0.60 1.04 10.90
N ALA A 50 -0.77 2.04 10.04
CA ALA A 50 -0.33 1.97 8.65
C ALA A 50 1.19 1.95 8.55
N GLU A 51 1.78 0.78 8.63
CA GLU A 51 3.23 0.59 8.60
C GLU A 51 3.65 -0.39 7.51
N VAL A 52 4.85 -0.19 6.98
CA VAL A 52 5.53 -1.18 6.13
C VAL A 52 6.77 -1.71 6.83
N TRP A 53 6.86 -3.03 6.89
CA TRP A 53 7.99 -3.75 7.46
C TRP A 53 8.67 -4.63 6.42
N ARG A 54 9.98 -4.76 6.53
CA ARG A 54 10.82 -5.54 5.62
C ARG A 54 11.53 -6.65 6.38
N TRP A 55 11.47 -7.87 5.85
CA TRP A 55 12.19 -9.06 6.31
C TRP A 55 13.41 -9.34 5.44
N ASN A 56 14.58 -9.43 6.05
CA ASN A 56 15.84 -9.70 5.35
C ASN A 56 16.26 -11.18 5.38
N GLY A 57 15.37 -12.07 5.85
CA GLY A 57 15.67 -13.49 6.07
C GLY A 57 15.96 -13.84 7.53
N THR A 58 16.27 -12.85 8.39
CA THR A 58 16.64 -13.05 9.80
C THR A 58 15.89 -12.14 10.75
N THR A 59 15.75 -10.86 10.41
CA THR A 59 15.09 -9.84 11.25
C THR A 59 14.15 -8.97 10.43
N TRP A 60 13.16 -8.41 11.10
CA TRP A 60 12.27 -7.38 10.57
C TRP A 60 12.82 -5.99 10.85
N ALA A 61 12.55 -5.08 9.95
CA ALA A 61 12.80 -3.65 10.13
C ALA A 61 11.59 -2.86 9.62
N LYS A 62 11.10 -1.91 10.40
CA LYS A 62 10.12 -0.91 9.94
C LYS A 62 10.81 0.00 8.92
N ILE A 63 10.17 0.21 7.79
CA ILE A 63 10.70 1.04 6.71
C ILE A 63 9.72 2.14 6.25
N GLY A 64 8.49 2.15 6.74
CA GLY A 64 7.49 3.18 6.42
C GLY A 64 6.41 3.26 7.50
N GLY A 65 5.72 4.39 7.55
CA GLY A 65 4.77 4.78 8.59
C GLY A 65 5.40 5.77 9.59
N ASP A 66 4.58 6.59 10.22
CA ASP A 66 4.97 7.59 11.24
C ASP A 66 6.09 8.54 10.77
N THR A 67 6.02 8.97 9.51
CA THR A 67 7.01 9.84 8.84
C THR A 67 8.40 9.24 8.66
N LEU A 68 8.60 7.97 9.02
CA LEU A 68 9.87 7.27 8.81
C LEU A 68 10.26 7.24 7.34
N ALA A 69 11.49 7.61 7.02
CA ALA A 69 11.99 7.65 5.65
C ALA A 69 11.12 8.51 4.71
N SER A 70 10.56 9.60 5.21
CA SER A 70 9.65 10.52 4.51
C SER A 70 8.32 9.87 4.06
N SER A 71 7.87 8.83 4.75
CA SER A 71 6.55 8.22 4.52
C SER A 71 5.41 9.06 5.12
N TRP A 72 4.19 8.55 5.03
CA TRP A 72 2.99 9.11 5.64
C TRP A 72 3.08 9.21 7.16
N ASP A 73 2.25 10.01 7.75
CA ASP A 73 2.19 10.22 9.19
C ASP A 73 1.31 9.19 9.93
N SER A 74 1.17 9.36 11.24
CA SER A 74 0.42 8.44 12.11
C SER A 74 -1.10 8.61 12.07
N THR A 75 -1.64 9.40 11.15
CA THR A 75 -3.11 9.49 10.98
C THR A 75 -3.64 8.33 10.13
N PHE A 76 -2.81 7.76 9.26
CA PHE A 76 -3.19 6.64 8.41
C PHE A 76 -3.39 5.35 9.20
N GLU A 77 -4.43 4.63 8.86
CA GLU A 77 -4.85 3.43 9.58
C GLU A 77 -4.32 2.16 8.96
N GLN A 78 -4.08 2.15 7.64
CA GLN A 78 -3.80 0.92 6.93
C GLN A 78 -2.99 1.10 5.65
N VAL A 79 -2.02 0.20 5.47
CA VAL A 79 -1.45 -0.11 4.15
C VAL A 79 -2.31 -1.20 3.53
N GLU A 80 -3.23 -0.83 2.66
CA GLU A 80 -4.20 -1.76 2.06
C GLU A 80 -3.53 -2.71 1.05
N TYR A 81 -2.60 -2.20 0.26
CA TYR A 81 -1.95 -2.97 -0.79
C TYR A 81 -0.47 -2.65 -0.92
N LEU A 82 0.34 -3.67 -1.14
CA LEU A 82 1.75 -3.55 -1.54
C LEU A 82 1.99 -4.22 -2.88
N MET A 83 2.80 -3.61 -3.70
CA MET A 83 3.22 -4.14 -4.99
C MET A 83 4.70 -3.83 -5.24
N SER A 84 5.43 -4.76 -5.84
CA SER A 84 6.76 -4.52 -6.37
C SER A 84 6.70 -4.30 -7.89
N PHE A 85 7.37 -3.26 -8.37
CA PHE A 85 7.47 -2.96 -9.80
C PHE A 85 8.68 -2.07 -10.08
N ASN A 86 9.42 -2.32 -11.17
CA ASN A 86 10.59 -1.54 -11.57
C ASN A 86 11.58 -1.26 -10.43
N ASN A 87 11.92 -2.32 -9.66
CA ASN A 87 12.85 -2.26 -8.52
C ASN A 87 12.43 -1.30 -7.39
N LYS A 88 11.13 -1.11 -7.21
CA LYS A 88 10.52 -0.28 -6.16
C LYS A 88 9.36 -1.01 -5.49
N ILE A 89 9.00 -0.55 -4.29
CA ILE A 89 7.77 -0.96 -3.61
C ILE A 89 6.77 0.18 -3.72
N TYR A 90 5.53 -0.15 -4.02
CA TYR A 90 4.40 0.76 -4.04
C TYR A 90 3.42 0.36 -2.96
N ALA A 91 2.94 1.34 -2.20
CA ALA A 91 1.94 1.16 -1.16
C ALA A 91 0.68 1.93 -1.52
N GLY A 92 -0.45 1.25 -1.54
CA GLY A 92 -1.79 1.85 -1.55
C GLY A 92 -2.29 1.94 -0.12
N LEU A 93 -2.69 3.14 0.29
CA LEU A 93 -3.15 3.43 1.64
C LEU A 93 -4.65 3.68 1.68
N GLY A 94 -5.15 3.72 2.89
CA GLY A 94 -6.45 4.26 3.23
C GLY A 94 -7.36 3.31 3.99
N ASN A 95 -8.27 3.90 4.71
CA ASN A 95 -9.43 3.26 5.34
C ASN A 95 -10.51 4.28 5.67
N THR A 96 -10.16 5.56 5.81
CA THR A 96 -11.09 6.67 6.05
C THR A 96 -11.04 7.70 4.92
N THR A 97 -12.00 8.61 4.93
CA THR A 97 -12.12 9.69 3.92
C THR A 97 -10.81 10.49 3.84
N ASP A 98 -10.35 10.75 2.64
CA ASP A 98 -9.10 11.43 2.27
C ASP A 98 -7.83 10.58 2.34
N ASP A 99 -7.91 9.33 2.77
CA ASP A 99 -6.73 8.47 2.97
C ASP A 99 -6.27 7.73 1.69
N ALA A 100 -7.03 7.82 0.61
CA ALA A 100 -6.67 7.11 -0.63
C ALA A 100 -5.40 7.69 -1.27
N GLU A 101 -4.25 7.15 -0.92
CA GLU A 101 -2.95 7.59 -1.41
C GLU A 101 -2.12 6.44 -1.98
N VAL A 102 -1.26 6.76 -2.95
CA VAL A 102 -0.22 5.85 -3.45
C VAL A 102 1.15 6.44 -3.16
N TRP A 103 1.98 5.63 -2.53
CA TRP A 103 3.35 5.97 -2.18
C TRP A 103 4.34 5.02 -2.85
N GLU A 104 5.49 5.55 -3.24
CA GLU A 104 6.60 4.83 -3.87
C GLU A 104 7.81 4.82 -2.95
N PHE A 105 8.41 3.64 -2.72
CA PHE A 105 9.66 3.47 -2.00
C PHE A 105 10.80 3.13 -2.97
N ASN A 106 11.84 3.95 -2.99
CA ASN A 106 12.99 3.80 -3.87
C ASN A 106 14.15 2.96 -3.27
N GLY A 107 13.90 2.30 -2.13
CA GLY A 107 14.92 1.58 -1.37
C GLY A 107 15.47 2.37 -0.17
N THR A 108 15.26 3.69 -0.12
CA THR A 108 15.77 4.58 0.93
C THR A 108 14.66 5.47 1.51
N THR A 109 13.85 6.10 0.66
CA THR A 109 12.80 7.05 1.05
C THR A 109 11.51 6.74 0.34
N TRP A 110 10.41 7.15 0.96
CA TRP A 110 9.08 7.16 0.38
C TRP A 110 8.78 8.51 -0.27
N ALA A 111 7.96 8.50 -1.31
CA ALA A 111 7.41 9.68 -1.95
C ALA A 111 5.94 9.42 -2.30
N LYS A 112 5.05 10.37 -1.98
CA LYS A 112 3.66 10.33 -2.44
C LYS A 112 3.63 10.57 -3.94
N ILE A 113 3.02 9.65 -4.68
CA ILE A 113 2.88 9.74 -6.14
C ILE A 113 1.42 9.85 -6.59
N GLY A 114 0.44 9.58 -5.73
CA GLY A 114 -0.99 9.70 -6.02
C GLY A 114 -1.81 10.00 -4.77
N GLY A 115 -2.98 10.61 -4.95
CA GLY A 115 -3.80 11.20 -3.90
C GLY A 115 -3.60 12.72 -3.82
N ASP A 116 -4.61 13.44 -3.35
CA ASP A 116 -4.61 14.89 -3.14
C ASP A 116 -4.22 15.71 -4.39
N GLY A 117 -4.53 15.21 -5.59
CA GLY A 117 -4.18 15.86 -6.85
C GLY A 117 -2.69 15.75 -7.22
N VAL A 118 -1.87 15.04 -6.45
CA VAL A 118 -0.45 14.82 -6.78
C VAL A 118 -0.32 14.09 -8.12
N ASN A 119 0.47 14.63 -9.04
CA ASN A 119 0.66 14.10 -10.40
C ASN A 119 -0.68 13.91 -11.16
N ASP A 120 -1.57 14.87 -11.06
CA ASP A 120 -2.91 14.86 -11.67
C ASP A 120 -3.80 13.67 -11.22
N SER A 121 -3.57 13.13 -10.04
CA SER A 121 -4.38 12.06 -9.45
C SER A 121 -5.74 12.58 -8.95
N TRP A 122 -6.52 11.71 -8.34
CA TRP A 122 -7.76 12.06 -7.65
C TRP A 122 -7.51 13.09 -6.53
N VAL A 123 -8.52 13.94 -6.30
CA VAL A 123 -8.46 14.97 -5.26
C VAL A 123 -8.97 14.45 -3.93
N SER A 124 -8.54 15.08 -2.85
CA SER A 124 -9.03 14.82 -1.48
C SER A 124 -10.54 15.00 -1.35
N GLY A 125 -11.13 14.39 -0.33
CA GLY A 125 -12.50 14.60 0.09
C GLY A 125 -13.50 13.56 -0.41
N THR A 126 -13.07 12.60 -1.25
CA THR A 126 -13.99 11.65 -1.87
C THR A 126 -13.60 10.18 -1.75
N TYR A 127 -12.31 9.88 -1.62
CA TYR A 127 -11.86 8.49 -1.70
C TYR A 127 -11.23 8.06 -0.38
N GLU A 128 -11.67 6.92 0.14
CA GLU A 128 -11.17 6.40 1.42
C GLU A 128 -9.95 5.50 1.25
N THR A 129 -9.80 4.86 0.08
CA THR A 129 -8.78 3.80 -0.02
C THR A 129 -8.36 3.48 -1.44
N VAL A 130 -7.09 3.13 -1.58
CA VAL A 130 -6.53 2.42 -2.74
C VAL A 130 -6.62 0.93 -2.47
N LYS A 131 -7.66 0.26 -2.99
CA LYS A 131 -7.93 -1.16 -2.75
C LYS A 131 -6.97 -2.11 -3.43
N THR A 132 -6.44 -1.72 -4.56
CA THR A 132 -5.57 -2.59 -5.34
C THR A 132 -4.61 -1.79 -6.20
N LEU A 133 -3.43 -2.35 -6.40
CA LEU A 133 -2.45 -1.91 -7.38
C LEU A 133 -2.10 -3.07 -8.29
N SER A 134 -1.90 -2.79 -9.56
CA SER A 134 -1.44 -3.78 -10.53
C SER A 134 -0.63 -3.11 -11.63
N THR A 135 0.03 -3.90 -12.48
CA THR A 135 0.78 -3.38 -13.62
C THR A 135 0.26 -3.97 -14.91
N PHE A 136 0.16 -3.14 -15.92
CA PHE A 136 -0.17 -3.58 -17.28
C PHE A 136 0.48 -2.64 -18.30
N GLY A 137 1.13 -3.20 -19.31
CA GLY A 137 1.78 -2.41 -20.37
C GLY A 137 2.89 -1.48 -19.89
N GLY A 138 3.52 -1.74 -18.73
CA GLY A 138 4.55 -0.87 -18.16
C GLY A 138 4.01 0.30 -17.33
N GLU A 139 2.70 0.41 -17.16
CA GLU A 139 2.02 1.41 -16.35
C GLU A 139 1.47 0.77 -15.05
N ILE A 140 1.25 1.58 -14.01
CA ILE A 140 0.59 1.17 -12.77
C ILE A 140 -0.90 1.49 -12.88
N TYR A 141 -1.73 0.60 -12.39
CA TYR A 141 -3.17 0.77 -12.27
C TYR A 141 -3.57 0.72 -10.80
N ALA A 142 -4.36 1.70 -10.36
CA ALA A 142 -4.93 1.78 -9.02
C ALA A 142 -6.46 1.64 -9.11
N GLY A 143 -7.01 0.72 -8.32
CA GLY A 143 -8.44 0.64 -8.08
C GLY A 143 -8.79 1.35 -6.78
N LEU A 144 -9.68 2.32 -6.86
CA LEU A 144 -10.14 3.11 -5.72
C LEU A 144 -11.54 2.70 -5.28
N GLY A 145 -11.87 3.06 -4.07
CA GLY A 145 -13.22 3.08 -3.56
C GLY A 145 -13.50 2.12 -2.42
N ASN A 146 -14.35 2.56 -1.52
CA ASN A 146 -14.91 1.80 -0.40
C ASN A 146 -16.39 2.15 -0.17
N SER A 147 -16.87 3.23 -0.78
CA SER A 147 -18.23 3.72 -0.67
C SER A 147 -18.95 3.73 -2.02
N THR A 148 -20.26 3.95 -1.99
CA THR A 148 -21.07 4.05 -3.21
C THR A 148 -20.61 5.24 -4.05
N GLY A 149 -20.29 4.98 -5.31
CA GLY A 149 -19.86 6.01 -6.23
C GLY A 149 -18.34 6.16 -6.39
N ASP A 150 -17.54 5.50 -5.54
CA ASP A 150 -16.08 5.65 -5.51
C ASP A 150 -15.34 4.64 -6.39
N GLY A 151 -16.05 3.69 -6.97
CA GLY A 151 -15.45 2.63 -7.79
C GLY A 151 -14.79 3.16 -9.04
N GLU A 152 -13.52 3.50 -8.98
CA GLU A 152 -12.74 4.06 -10.07
C GLU A 152 -11.46 3.29 -10.35
N VAL A 153 -10.99 3.39 -11.58
CA VAL A 153 -9.67 2.90 -11.99
C VAL A 153 -8.87 4.04 -12.59
N TRP A 154 -7.69 4.21 -12.07
CA TRP A 154 -6.71 5.19 -12.51
C TRP A 154 -5.43 4.50 -12.98
N LYS A 155 -4.76 5.06 -13.98
CA LYS A 155 -3.46 4.59 -14.44
C LYS A 155 -2.38 5.66 -14.31
N TYR A 156 -1.17 5.24 -13.98
CA TYR A 156 0.02 6.07 -13.82
C TYR A 156 1.08 5.66 -14.85
N ASN A 157 1.52 6.61 -15.66
CA ASN A 157 2.52 6.37 -16.70
C ASN A 157 3.97 6.65 -16.26
N GLY A 158 4.17 6.85 -14.95
CA GLY A 158 5.47 7.25 -14.38
C GLY A 158 5.60 8.75 -14.14
N THR A 159 4.62 9.56 -14.59
CA THR A 159 4.63 11.03 -14.43
C THR A 159 3.28 11.55 -13.95
N VAL A 160 2.19 11.12 -14.58
CA VAL A 160 0.83 11.60 -14.29
C VAL A 160 -0.15 10.45 -14.21
N TRP A 161 -1.18 10.64 -13.37
CA TRP A 161 -2.33 9.77 -13.28
C TRP A 161 -3.39 10.19 -14.30
N THR A 162 -4.12 9.22 -14.81
CA THR A 162 -5.26 9.43 -15.70
C THR A 162 -6.37 8.47 -15.30
N LYS A 163 -7.57 8.99 -15.06
CA LYS A 163 -8.77 8.17 -14.83
C LYS A 163 -9.13 7.43 -16.10
N VAL A 164 -9.28 6.10 -16.01
CA VAL A 164 -9.58 5.23 -17.13
C VAL A 164 -10.88 4.46 -16.98
N GLY A 165 -11.45 4.38 -15.79
CA GLY A 165 -12.73 3.72 -15.52
C GLY A 165 -13.48 4.35 -14.34
N GLY A 166 -14.79 4.15 -14.32
CA GLY A 166 -15.71 4.76 -13.36
C GLY A 166 -16.41 6.01 -13.92
N ASN A 167 -17.62 6.32 -13.40
CA ASN A 167 -18.44 7.45 -13.85
C ASN A 167 -18.62 7.52 -15.37
N SER A 168 -18.79 6.37 -16.02
CA SER A 168 -18.97 6.24 -17.47
C SER A 168 -17.79 6.72 -18.32
N VAL A 169 -16.62 6.97 -17.71
CA VAL A 169 -15.39 7.31 -18.45
C VAL A 169 -15.03 6.16 -19.38
N ASN A 170 -14.72 6.46 -20.66
CA ASN A 170 -14.39 5.48 -21.70
C ASN A 170 -15.46 4.39 -21.88
N GLY A 171 -16.74 4.66 -21.59
CA GLY A 171 -17.83 3.68 -21.67
C GLY A 171 -17.80 2.63 -20.54
N SER A 172 -17.10 2.89 -19.45
CA SER A 172 -17.09 2.04 -18.25
C SER A 172 -18.41 2.17 -17.46
N TRP A 173 -18.47 1.51 -16.32
CA TRP A 173 -19.63 1.54 -15.43
C TRP A 173 -19.96 2.96 -14.94
N GLY A 174 -21.26 3.25 -14.73
CA GLY A 174 -21.72 4.44 -14.00
C GLY A 174 -21.71 4.23 -12.49
N ASN A 175 -21.82 5.29 -11.75
CA ASN A 175 -21.98 5.27 -10.29
C ASN A 175 -23.45 5.28 -9.91
#